data_b65f207f42824ec0a66024a62017d5e5
#
_entry.id   b65f207f42824ec0a66024a62017d5e5
#
_cell.length_a   1.000
_cell.length_b   1.000
_cell.length_c   1.000
_cell.angle_alpha   90.00
_cell.angle_beta   90.00
_cell.angle_gamma   90.00
#
_symmetry.space_group_name_H-M   'P 1'
#
loop_
_entity.id
_entity.type
_entity.pdbx_description
1 polymer ?
#
loop_
_entity_poly.entity_id
_entity_poly.type
_entity_poly.pdbx_seq_one_letter_code
_entity_poly.pdbx_strand_id
1 'polypeptide(L)'
;PFFSISGSEFVEMFVGVGASRVRDLFKKAKENSPCIVFIDEIDAVGRQRGAGIGGGNDEREQTLNQLLTEMDGFEGNSGIIVIAATNRPDVLDAALLRPGRFDRQITVDLPGYNGRLGILDVHARDKKIADDVNLDAIARRTPGFSGAQLANLLNEAAILTARRRKDAVTMEEIDDAIDRLTIGLTLTPLLDSKKKRLIAYHEVGHALVSTMLKHSDPLAKVTIIPRSGGVGGFASYLPKEDRVDDGLISYAELIDRITMALGGRAAEEIVFGPDEVTQGAANDIQQVTNIARQMITRFGMSELGSFAMEAPSSAVFLGRSDLMQRSEYSEEMAAKIDQRVREIAVTAYIKARSMLKDNRSLLDRLVDRLVEKETIDGEEFRGIVSEYVDLPSAAS
;
A
#
# COMPACT_ATOMS: atom_id res chain seq x y z
N PRO A 1 -15.63 6.77 -34.31
CA PRO A 1 -16.67 6.69 -33.26
C PRO A 1 -16.21 5.87 -32.05
N PHE A 2 -16.66 6.27 -30.84
CA PHE A 2 -16.35 5.62 -29.59
C PHE A 2 -17.65 5.37 -28.81
N PHE A 3 -17.92 4.12 -28.50
CA PHE A 3 -19.09 3.71 -27.72
C PHE A 3 -18.63 3.19 -26.37
N SER A 4 -19.12 3.79 -25.27
CA SER A 4 -18.77 3.40 -23.92
C SER A 4 -19.99 2.94 -23.15
N ILE A 5 -19.84 1.87 -22.37
CA ILE A 5 -20.88 1.33 -21.49
C ILE A 5 -20.22 0.73 -20.24
N SER A 6 -20.91 0.75 -19.10
CA SER A 6 -20.48 -0.01 -17.92
C SER A 6 -21.06 -1.41 -17.94
N GLY A 7 -20.27 -2.41 -17.55
CA GLY A 7 -20.74 -3.79 -17.35
C GLY A 7 -21.91 -3.90 -16.39
N SER A 8 -22.00 -2.99 -15.42
CA SER A 8 -23.14 -2.90 -14.49
C SER A 8 -24.45 -2.54 -15.20
N GLU A 9 -24.43 -1.80 -16.31
CA GLU A 9 -25.63 -1.44 -17.08
C GLU A 9 -26.25 -2.64 -17.83
N PHE A 10 -25.52 -3.71 -17.95
CA PHE A 10 -26.03 -4.97 -18.51
C PHE A 10 -26.72 -5.85 -17.46
N VAL A 11 -26.55 -5.55 -16.16
CA VAL A 11 -27.15 -6.34 -15.08
C VAL A 11 -28.45 -5.66 -14.65
N GLU A 12 -29.56 -6.23 -15.04
CA GLU A 12 -30.91 -5.74 -14.69
C GLU A 12 -31.69 -6.82 -13.94
N MET A 13 -32.78 -6.44 -13.26
CA MET A 13 -33.64 -7.39 -12.57
C MET A 13 -34.58 -8.18 -13.51
N PHE A 14 -34.72 -7.75 -14.79
CA PHE A 14 -35.59 -8.37 -15.76
C PHE A 14 -34.79 -9.20 -16.76
N VAL A 15 -35.16 -10.48 -16.88
CA VAL A 15 -34.49 -11.44 -17.75
C VAL A 15 -34.53 -10.97 -19.23
N GLY A 16 -33.35 -10.96 -19.86
CA GLY A 16 -33.20 -10.64 -21.30
C GLY A 16 -32.93 -9.17 -21.62
N VAL A 17 -33.03 -8.24 -20.67
CA VAL A 17 -32.75 -6.81 -20.91
C VAL A 17 -31.27 -6.60 -21.16
N GLY A 18 -30.39 -7.20 -20.36
CA GLY A 18 -28.93 -7.13 -20.53
C GLY A 18 -28.50 -7.65 -21.92
N ALA A 19 -28.99 -8.82 -22.32
CA ALA A 19 -28.71 -9.37 -23.63
C ALA A 19 -29.22 -8.49 -24.80
N SER A 20 -30.33 -7.77 -24.62
CA SER A 20 -30.81 -6.81 -25.61
C SER A 20 -29.90 -5.61 -25.74
N ARG A 21 -29.43 -5.05 -24.63
CA ARG A 21 -28.47 -3.93 -24.61
C ARG A 21 -27.15 -4.30 -25.29
N VAL A 22 -26.65 -5.53 -25.05
CA VAL A 22 -25.47 -6.04 -25.75
C VAL A 22 -25.71 -6.02 -27.27
N ARG A 23 -26.82 -6.59 -27.73
CA ARG A 23 -27.15 -6.60 -29.18
C ARG A 23 -27.23 -5.20 -29.77
N ASP A 24 -27.89 -4.26 -29.08
CA ASP A 24 -28.03 -2.88 -29.51
C ASP A 24 -26.70 -2.15 -29.60
N LEU A 25 -25.80 -2.36 -28.63
CA LEU A 25 -24.45 -1.80 -28.63
C LEU A 25 -23.66 -2.29 -29.86
N PHE A 26 -23.61 -3.60 -30.05
CA PHE A 26 -22.85 -4.21 -31.16
C PHE A 26 -23.46 -3.91 -32.52
N LYS A 27 -24.79 -3.78 -32.61
CA LYS A 27 -25.46 -3.31 -33.82
C LYS A 27 -25.06 -1.90 -34.20
N LYS A 28 -25.08 -0.96 -33.23
CA LYS A 28 -24.61 0.41 -33.44
C LYS A 28 -23.13 0.46 -33.84
N ALA A 29 -22.29 -0.39 -33.23
CA ALA A 29 -20.88 -0.48 -33.58
C ALA A 29 -20.69 -0.94 -35.03
N LYS A 30 -21.45 -1.97 -35.49
CA LYS A 30 -21.41 -2.47 -36.88
C LYS A 30 -21.88 -1.40 -37.91
N GLU A 31 -22.89 -0.62 -37.56
CA GLU A 31 -23.42 0.47 -38.42
C GLU A 31 -22.45 1.66 -38.54
N ASN A 32 -21.55 1.83 -37.56
CA ASN A 32 -20.61 2.94 -37.47
C ASN A 32 -19.12 2.51 -37.54
N SER A 33 -18.85 1.39 -38.17
CA SER A 33 -17.49 0.92 -38.38
C SER A 33 -16.71 1.86 -39.35
N PRO A 34 -15.40 2.14 -39.12
CA PRO A 34 -14.58 1.64 -38.02
C PRO A 34 -14.81 2.39 -36.69
N CYS A 35 -14.87 1.66 -35.57
CA CYS A 35 -15.15 2.25 -34.27
C CYS A 35 -14.47 1.48 -33.09
N ILE A 36 -14.50 2.09 -31.91
CA ILE A 36 -14.06 1.46 -30.65
C ILE A 36 -15.29 1.26 -29.75
N VAL A 37 -15.42 0.06 -29.20
CA VAL A 37 -16.39 -0.26 -28.13
C VAL A 37 -15.60 -0.44 -26.83
N PHE A 38 -15.95 0.33 -25.81
CA PHE A 38 -15.34 0.25 -24.50
C PHE A 38 -16.35 -0.26 -23.46
N ILE A 39 -15.99 -1.31 -22.73
CA ILE A 39 -16.82 -1.90 -21.68
C ILE A 39 -16.07 -1.78 -20.37
N ASP A 40 -16.51 -0.89 -19.49
CA ASP A 40 -15.95 -0.76 -18.16
C ASP A 40 -16.55 -1.78 -17.19
N GLU A 41 -15.82 -2.16 -16.15
CA GLU A 41 -16.27 -3.11 -15.11
C GLU A 41 -16.86 -4.41 -15.70
N ILE A 42 -16.17 -5.01 -16.68
CA ILE A 42 -16.67 -6.20 -17.38
C ILE A 42 -16.93 -7.39 -16.44
N ASP A 43 -16.30 -7.42 -15.28
CA ASP A 43 -16.51 -8.43 -14.24
C ASP A 43 -17.94 -8.41 -13.65
N ALA A 44 -18.71 -7.34 -13.86
CA ALA A 44 -20.13 -7.31 -13.49
C ALA A 44 -20.95 -8.38 -14.24
N VAL A 45 -20.63 -8.65 -15.51
CA VAL A 45 -21.28 -9.67 -16.36
C VAL A 45 -20.39 -10.88 -16.63
N GLY A 46 -19.08 -10.68 -16.68
CA GLY A 46 -18.09 -11.67 -17.11
C GLY A 46 -17.61 -12.65 -16.03
N ARG A 47 -18.29 -12.75 -14.89
CA ARG A 47 -17.86 -13.62 -13.78
C ARG A 47 -18.04 -15.11 -14.11
N GLN A 48 -17.13 -15.94 -13.60
CA GLN A 48 -17.17 -17.41 -13.71
C GLN A 48 -18.49 -18.01 -13.22
N ARG A 49 -18.96 -19.05 -13.91
CA ARG A 49 -20.20 -19.77 -13.62
C ARG A 49 -20.14 -20.48 -12.27
N GLY A 50 -21.21 -20.44 -11.51
CA GLY A 50 -21.33 -21.18 -10.25
C GLY A 50 -20.83 -20.49 -8.98
N ALA A 51 -20.40 -19.22 -9.03
CA ALA A 51 -19.88 -18.49 -7.87
C ALA A 51 -20.97 -17.81 -6.99
N GLY A 52 -22.27 -18.17 -7.14
CA GLY A 52 -23.32 -17.56 -6.34
C GLY A 52 -24.57 -18.43 -6.20
N ILE A 53 -25.17 -18.43 -5.00
CA ILE A 53 -26.47 -19.07 -4.72
C ILE A 53 -27.55 -17.97 -4.83
N GLY A 54 -28.32 -17.93 -5.94
CA GLY A 54 -29.46 -16.99 -6.06
C GLY A 54 -29.88 -16.72 -7.51
N GLY A 55 -31.14 -16.38 -7.74
CA GLY A 55 -31.83 -16.25 -9.05
C GLY A 55 -31.38 -15.12 -10.00
N GLY A 56 -30.31 -14.38 -9.66
CA GLY A 56 -29.71 -13.38 -10.56
C GLY A 56 -28.60 -13.93 -11.46
N ASN A 57 -28.29 -15.22 -11.37
CA ASN A 57 -27.20 -15.83 -12.15
C ASN A 57 -27.61 -16.11 -13.61
N ASP A 58 -28.88 -16.47 -13.85
CA ASP A 58 -29.39 -16.85 -15.17
C ASP A 58 -29.34 -15.66 -16.14
N GLU A 59 -29.67 -14.46 -15.67
CA GLU A 59 -29.62 -13.25 -16.53
C GLU A 59 -28.19 -12.87 -16.89
N ARG A 60 -27.29 -12.89 -15.91
CA ARG A 60 -25.86 -12.62 -16.17
C ARG A 60 -25.27 -13.61 -17.16
N GLU A 61 -25.60 -14.89 -17.00
CA GLU A 61 -25.12 -15.94 -17.89
C GLU A 61 -25.69 -15.75 -19.31
N GLN A 62 -26.96 -15.38 -19.42
CA GLN A 62 -27.58 -15.07 -20.71
C GLN A 62 -26.92 -13.84 -21.38
N THR A 63 -26.63 -12.80 -20.60
CA THR A 63 -25.96 -11.59 -21.08
C THR A 63 -24.53 -11.88 -21.48
N LEU A 64 -23.78 -12.65 -20.69
CA LEU A 64 -22.43 -13.09 -21.02
C LEU A 64 -22.44 -13.91 -22.33
N ASN A 65 -23.34 -14.89 -22.45
CA ASN A 65 -23.45 -15.70 -23.67
C ASN A 65 -23.77 -14.84 -24.90
N GLN A 66 -24.64 -13.82 -24.77
CA GLN A 66 -24.91 -12.87 -25.83
C GLN A 66 -23.67 -12.06 -26.21
N LEU A 67 -22.91 -11.57 -25.21
CA LEU A 67 -21.64 -10.85 -25.42
C LEU A 67 -20.65 -11.70 -26.22
N LEU A 68 -20.46 -12.96 -25.80
CA LEU A 68 -19.59 -13.91 -26.49
C LEU A 68 -20.07 -14.15 -27.95
N THR A 69 -21.39 -14.28 -28.18
CA THR A 69 -21.95 -14.47 -29.49
C THR A 69 -21.72 -13.26 -30.41
N GLU A 70 -21.88 -12.04 -29.89
CA GLU A 70 -21.66 -10.83 -30.69
C GLU A 70 -20.16 -10.64 -31.02
N MET A 71 -19.28 -11.02 -30.12
CA MET A 71 -17.83 -10.98 -30.35
C MET A 71 -17.40 -12.02 -31.41
N ASP A 72 -17.92 -13.24 -31.31
CA ASP A 72 -17.66 -14.30 -32.29
C ASP A 72 -18.29 -13.97 -33.66
N GLY A 73 -19.29 -13.12 -33.73
CA GLY A 73 -19.98 -12.67 -34.93
C GLY A 73 -19.27 -11.55 -35.71
N PHE A 74 -18.07 -11.19 -35.33
CA PHE A 74 -17.22 -10.29 -36.12
C PHE A 74 -16.50 -11.09 -37.22
N GLU A 75 -16.86 -10.84 -38.44
CA GLU A 75 -16.04 -11.30 -39.57
C GLU A 75 -14.70 -10.58 -39.56
N GLY A 76 -13.62 -11.30 -39.89
CA GLY A 76 -12.21 -10.94 -39.62
C GLY A 76 -11.68 -9.60 -40.16
N ASN A 77 -12.51 -8.65 -40.52
CA ASN A 77 -12.09 -7.31 -40.96
C ASN A 77 -13.18 -6.23 -40.73
N SER A 78 -13.97 -6.37 -39.68
CA SER A 78 -15.08 -5.43 -39.38
C SER A 78 -14.67 -4.02 -38.99
N GLY A 79 -13.36 -3.79 -38.69
CA GLY A 79 -12.85 -2.48 -38.25
C GLY A 79 -13.34 -2.07 -36.87
N ILE A 80 -13.86 -3.00 -36.04
CA ILE A 80 -14.33 -2.75 -34.69
C ILE A 80 -13.30 -3.28 -33.70
N ILE A 81 -12.87 -2.43 -32.76
CA ILE A 81 -12.00 -2.82 -31.65
C ILE A 81 -12.84 -2.82 -30.38
N VAL A 82 -12.86 -3.95 -29.69
CA VAL A 82 -13.50 -4.05 -28.37
C VAL A 82 -12.44 -4.00 -27.29
N ILE A 83 -12.61 -3.08 -26.35
CA ILE A 83 -11.73 -2.90 -25.18
C ILE A 83 -12.60 -3.09 -23.94
N ALA A 84 -12.14 -3.90 -22.99
CA ALA A 84 -12.78 -4.03 -21.69
C ALA A 84 -11.80 -3.68 -20.56
N ALA A 85 -12.32 -3.12 -19.47
CA ALA A 85 -11.56 -2.86 -18.26
C ALA A 85 -12.16 -3.60 -17.07
N THR A 86 -11.29 -4.07 -16.16
CA THR A 86 -11.68 -4.68 -14.89
C THR A 86 -10.59 -4.49 -13.83
N ASN A 87 -11.01 -4.34 -12.59
CA ASN A 87 -10.12 -4.41 -11.41
C ASN A 87 -10.01 -5.85 -10.87
N ARG A 88 -10.74 -6.81 -11.47
CA ARG A 88 -10.81 -8.19 -11.00
C ARG A 88 -10.64 -9.21 -12.14
N PRO A 89 -9.45 -9.30 -12.73
CA PRO A 89 -9.20 -10.25 -13.81
C PRO A 89 -9.34 -11.72 -13.35
N ASP A 90 -9.16 -11.99 -12.06
CA ASP A 90 -9.23 -13.30 -11.41
C ASP A 90 -10.64 -13.93 -11.45
N VAL A 91 -11.69 -13.12 -11.52
CA VAL A 91 -13.09 -13.61 -11.50
C VAL A 91 -13.67 -13.80 -12.91
N LEU A 92 -12.98 -13.36 -13.96
CA LEU A 92 -13.47 -13.43 -15.32
C LEU A 92 -13.62 -14.89 -15.83
N ASP A 93 -14.69 -15.13 -16.60
CA ASP A 93 -14.89 -16.40 -17.28
C ASP A 93 -13.80 -16.60 -18.36
N ALA A 94 -13.15 -17.76 -18.32
CA ALA A 94 -12.10 -18.11 -19.26
C ALA A 94 -12.56 -18.06 -20.74
N ALA A 95 -13.86 -18.14 -21.01
CA ALA A 95 -14.41 -18.00 -22.35
C ALA A 95 -14.20 -16.60 -22.93
N LEU A 96 -14.16 -15.55 -22.11
CA LEU A 96 -13.87 -14.18 -22.56
C LEU A 96 -12.43 -14.01 -23.04
N LEU A 97 -11.50 -14.78 -22.47
CA LEU A 97 -10.06 -14.66 -22.69
C LEU A 97 -9.55 -15.55 -23.85
N ARG A 98 -10.47 -16.22 -24.57
CA ARG A 98 -10.09 -17.07 -25.70
C ARG A 98 -9.70 -16.22 -26.92
N PRO A 99 -8.78 -16.74 -27.78
CA PRO A 99 -8.45 -16.09 -29.05
C PRO A 99 -9.69 -15.77 -29.88
N GLY A 100 -9.70 -14.60 -30.50
CA GLY A 100 -10.87 -14.08 -31.26
C GLY A 100 -11.86 -13.26 -30.41
N ARG A 101 -11.58 -13.11 -29.09
CA ARG A 101 -12.35 -12.28 -28.15
C ARG A 101 -11.40 -11.27 -27.48
N PHE A 102 -11.18 -11.35 -26.17
CA PHE A 102 -10.14 -10.54 -25.51
C PHE A 102 -8.81 -11.29 -25.54
N ASP A 103 -8.15 -11.27 -26.66
CA ASP A 103 -6.90 -12.01 -26.92
C ASP A 103 -5.65 -11.29 -26.39
N ARG A 104 -5.77 -10.01 -26.05
CA ARG A 104 -4.69 -9.20 -25.45
C ARG A 104 -5.10 -8.72 -24.08
N GLN A 105 -4.26 -9.03 -23.11
CA GLN A 105 -4.38 -8.55 -21.74
C GLN A 105 -3.25 -7.57 -21.47
N ILE A 106 -3.63 -6.38 -21.00
CA ILE A 106 -2.69 -5.32 -20.65
C ILE A 106 -2.92 -4.99 -19.18
N THR A 107 -1.91 -5.22 -18.35
CA THR A 107 -1.93 -4.78 -16.96
C THR A 107 -1.54 -3.31 -16.90
N VAL A 108 -2.34 -2.50 -16.21
CA VAL A 108 -2.01 -1.10 -15.91
C VAL A 108 -1.48 -1.06 -14.48
N ASP A 109 -0.17 -1.01 -14.37
CA ASP A 109 0.52 -0.94 -13.08
C ASP A 109 0.37 0.44 -12.43
N LEU A 110 0.71 0.51 -11.13
CA LEU A 110 0.83 1.80 -10.44
C LEU A 110 1.95 2.64 -11.08
N PRO A 111 1.79 3.98 -11.13
CA PRO A 111 2.77 4.83 -11.78
C PRO A 111 4.11 4.81 -11.04
N GLY A 112 5.19 4.60 -11.78
CA GLY A 112 6.56 4.84 -11.31
C GLY A 112 6.79 6.32 -11.03
N TYR A 113 7.99 6.69 -10.56
CA TYR A 113 8.31 8.07 -10.16
C TYR A 113 7.96 9.12 -11.22
N ASN A 114 8.44 8.94 -12.47
CA ASN A 114 8.15 9.88 -13.57
C ASN A 114 6.64 9.96 -13.88
N GLY A 115 5.93 8.85 -13.77
CA GLY A 115 4.48 8.80 -13.93
C GLY A 115 3.77 9.59 -12.84
N ARG A 116 4.19 9.46 -11.58
CA ARG A 116 3.63 10.22 -10.45
C ARG A 116 3.88 11.71 -10.61
N LEU A 117 5.10 12.10 -11.00
CA LEU A 117 5.44 13.51 -11.26
C LEU A 117 4.56 14.10 -12.37
N GLY A 118 4.38 13.39 -13.49
CA GLY A 118 3.52 13.84 -14.58
C GLY A 118 2.04 13.94 -14.16
N ILE A 119 1.54 13.02 -13.34
CA ILE A 119 0.17 13.08 -12.81
C ILE A 119 0.00 14.27 -11.87
N LEU A 120 0.96 14.51 -10.98
CA LEU A 120 0.96 15.68 -10.08
C LEU A 120 0.95 16.99 -10.88
N ASP A 121 1.78 17.09 -11.92
CA ASP A 121 1.82 18.28 -12.80
C ASP A 121 0.45 18.54 -13.45
N VAL A 122 -0.21 17.51 -13.96
CA VAL A 122 -1.55 17.65 -14.56
C VAL A 122 -2.57 18.18 -13.54
N HIS A 123 -2.62 17.59 -12.33
CA HIS A 123 -3.59 17.98 -11.31
C HIS A 123 -3.24 19.24 -10.53
N ALA A 124 -2.01 19.75 -10.64
CA ALA A 124 -1.60 21.03 -10.08
C ALA A 124 -2.07 22.24 -10.90
N ARG A 125 -2.29 22.08 -12.22
CA ARG A 125 -2.61 23.18 -13.15
C ARG A 125 -3.84 23.99 -12.76
N ASP A 126 -4.85 23.32 -12.23
CA ASP A 126 -6.12 23.95 -11.85
C ASP A 126 -6.13 24.43 -10.38
N LYS A 127 -4.98 24.42 -9.71
CA LYS A 127 -4.85 24.78 -8.31
C LYS A 127 -3.86 25.92 -8.13
N LYS A 128 -4.14 26.78 -7.16
CA LYS A 128 -3.23 27.85 -6.79
C LYS A 128 -2.14 27.28 -5.88
N ILE A 129 -1.02 26.91 -6.48
CA ILE A 129 0.15 26.34 -5.82
C ILE A 129 1.14 27.46 -5.51
N ALA A 130 1.72 27.45 -4.32
CA ALA A 130 2.75 28.40 -3.90
C ALA A 130 4.14 28.01 -4.44
N ASP A 131 5.07 28.97 -4.51
CA ASP A 131 6.39 28.79 -5.08
C ASP A 131 7.30 27.83 -4.27
N ASP A 132 6.96 27.59 -3.01
CA ASP A 132 7.69 26.63 -2.14
C ASP A 132 7.33 25.16 -2.41
N VAL A 133 6.28 24.90 -3.20
CA VAL A 133 5.85 23.54 -3.48
C VAL A 133 6.71 22.88 -4.56
N ASN A 134 7.38 21.81 -4.18
CA ASN A 134 8.19 21.02 -5.07
C ASN A 134 7.47 19.70 -5.42
N LEU A 135 6.93 19.60 -6.65
CA LEU A 135 6.22 18.41 -7.12
C LEU A 135 7.15 17.17 -7.22
N ASP A 136 8.44 17.38 -7.46
CA ASP A 136 9.45 16.32 -7.45
C ASP A 136 9.56 15.68 -6.05
N ALA A 137 9.67 16.51 -5.02
CA ALA A 137 9.71 16.04 -3.63
C ALA A 137 8.42 15.29 -3.24
N ILE A 138 7.27 15.72 -3.73
CA ILE A 138 5.98 15.04 -3.49
C ILE A 138 5.98 13.66 -4.19
N ALA A 139 6.41 13.58 -5.45
CA ALA A 139 6.49 12.34 -6.20
C ALA A 139 7.39 11.30 -5.53
N ARG A 140 8.53 11.74 -4.94
CA ARG A 140 9.44 10.89 -4.14
C ARG A 140 8.78 10.35 -2.87
N ARG A 141 7.91 11.13 -2.24
CA ARG A 141 7.26 10.80 -0.95
C ARG A 141 5.95 10.04 -1.10
N THR A 142 5.49 9.81 -2.33
CA THR A 142 4.23 9.11 -2.62
C THR A 142 4.41 7.81 -3.43
N PRO A 143 5.39 6.94 -3.06
CA PRO A 143 5.53 5.66 -3.74
C PRO A 143 4.27 4.81 -3.55
N GLY A 144 3.88 4.08 -4.59
CA GLY A 144 2.70 3.22 -4.57
C GLY A 144 1.35 3.96 -4.65
N PHE A 145 1.34 5.29 -4.79
CA PHE A 145 0.09 6.02 -5.02
C PHE A 145 -0.40 5.83 -6.46
N SER A 146 -1.67 5.55 -6.60
CA SER A 146 -2.37 5.59 -7.88
C SER A 146 -2.61 7.03 -8.35
N GLY A 147 -2.95 7.20 -9.63
CA GLY A 147 -3.32 8.52 -10.16
C GLY A 147 -4.47 9.18 -9.39
N ALA A 148 -5.48 8.40 -9.01
CA ALA A 148 -6.60 8.89 -8.21
C ALA A 148 -6.17 9.35 -6.80
N GLN A 149 -5.23 8.63 -6.17
CA GLN A 149 -4.70 9.04 -4.87
C GLN A 149 -3.87 10.32 -4.95
N LEU A 150 -3.08 10.52 -6.02
CA LEU A 150 -2.33 11.75 -6.26
C LEU A 150 -3.25 12.95 -6.54
N ALA A 151 -4.31 12.75 -7.31
CA ALA A 151 -5.33 13.77 -7.53
C ALA A 151 -6.02 14.15 -6.22
N ASN A 152 -6.39 13.15 -5.41
CA ASN A 152 -7.01 13.36 -4.10
C ASN A 152 -6.07 14.06 -3.12
N LEU A 153 -4.77 13.75 -3.15
CA LEU A 153 -3.74 14.44 -2.35
C LEU A 153 -3.76 15.95 -2.56
N LEU A 154 -3.72 16.39 -3.82
CA LEU A 154 -3.76 17.83 -4.14
C LEU A 154 -5.12 18.47 -3.81
N ASN A 155 -6.21 17.71 -3.88
CA ASN A 155 -7.53 18.19 -3.44
C ASN A 155 -7.59 18.36 -1.92
N GLU A 156 -7.11 17.38 -1.16
CA GLU A 156 -7.03 17.49 0.31
C GLU A 156 -6.15 18.66 0.75
N ALA A 157 -5.00 18.85 0.10
CA ALA A 157 -4.15 20.01 0.37
C ALA A 157 -4.87 21.34 0.09
N ALA A 158 -5.63 21.44 -1.00
CA ALA A 158 -6.42 22.63 -1.31
C ALA A 158 -7.53 22.86 -0.27
N ILE A 159 -8.20 21.81 0.20
CA ILE A 159 -9.20 21.89 1.28
C ILE A 159 -8.55 22.38 2.58
N LEU A 160 -7.37 21.87 2.93
CA LEU A 160 -6.62 22.32 4.10
C LEU A 160 -6.23 23.80 4.00
N THR A 161 -5.77 24.25 2.82
CA THR A 161 -5.45 25.64 2.50
C THR A 161 -6.65 26.56 2.76
N ALA A 162 -7.82 26.17 2.23
CA ALA A 162 -9.06 26.93 2.44
C ALA A 162 -9.47 26.98 3.92
N ARG A 163 -9.38 25.86 4.66
CA ARG A 163 -9.68 25.81 6.10
C ARG A 163 -8.75 26.70 6.93
N ARG A 164 -7.48 26.82 6.52
CA ARG A 164 -6.46 27.66 7.16
C ARG A 164 -6.53 29.12 6.66
N ARG A 165 -7.41 29.43 5.74
CA ARG A 165 -7.56 30.75 5.12
C ARG A 165 -6.28 31.28 4.46
N LYS A 166 -5.49 30.36 3.87
CA LYS A 166 -4.32 30.70 3.07
C LYS A 166 -4.73 30.92 1.61
N ASP A 167 -3.95 31.70 0.87
CA ASP A 167 -4.25 32.07 -0.52
C ASP A 167 -3.77 31.04 -1.56
N ALA A 168 -2.80 30.22 -1.20
CA ALA A 168 -2.22 29.19 -2.06
C ALA A 168 -1.82 27.96 -1.24
N VAL A 169 -1.78 26.79 -1.90
CA VAL A 169 -1.33 25.53 -1.32
C VAL A 169 0.17 25.63 -1.11
N THR A 170 0.63 25.48 0.13
CA THR A 170 2.07 25.41 0.46
C THR A 170 2.51 23.98 0.73
N MET A 171 3.82 23.77 0.88
CA MET A 171 4.36 22.44 1.18
C MET A 171 3.82 21.89 2.50
N GLU A 172 3.51 22.74 3.47
CA GLU A 172 2.90 22.36 4.76
C GLU A 172 1.52 21.67 4.57
N GLU A 173 0.64 22.21 3.73
CA GLU A 173 -0.65 21.60 3.44
C GLU A 173 -0.51 20.28 2.67
N ILE A 174 0.48 20.18 1.80
CA ILE A 174 0.81 18.93 1.10
C ILE A 174 1.24 17.85 2.10
N ASP A 175 2.12 18.20 3.03
CA ASP A 175 2.63 17.27 4.04
C ASP A 175 1.51 16.75 4.95
N ASP A 176 0.63 17.64 5.39
CA ASP A 176 -0.54 17.26 6.16
C ASP A 176 -1.54 16.42 5.36
N ALA A 177 -1.67 16.66 4.07
CA ALA A 177 -2.53 15.87 3.20
C ALA A 177 -1.96 14.47 2.96
N ILE A 178 -0.64 14.33 2.78
CA ILE A 178 0.04 13.02 2.71
C ILE A 178 -0.24 12.23 3.99
N ASP A 179 -0.01 12.83 5.16
CA ASP A 179 -0.25 12.18 6.44
C ASP A 179 -1.71 11.72 6.61
N ARG A 180 -2.66 12.58 6.21
CA ARG A 180 -4.10 12.24 6.28
C ARG A 180 -4.45 11.04 5.44
N LEU A 181 -3.90 10.96 4.24
CA LEU A 181 -4.19 9.88 3.30
C LEU A 181 -3.50 8.58 3.67
N THR A 182 -2.33 8.64 4.29
CA THR A 182 -1.54 7.45 4.64
C THR A 182 -1.82 6.92 6.04
N ILE A 183 -2.05 7.82 7.01
CA ILE A 183 -2.11 7.47 8.43
C ILE A 183 -3.48 7.78 9.04
N GLY A 184 -4.11 8.87 8.59
CA GLY A 184 -5.43 9.29 9.07
C GLY A 184 -5.49 10.73 9.55
N LEU A 185 -6.68 11.12 10.02
CA LEU A 185 -6.96 12.50 10.45
C LEU A 185 -6.19 12.88 11.72
N THR A 186 -5.65 14.07 11.75
CA THR A 186 -5.01 14.66 12.95
C THR A 186 -6.04 14.84 14.06
N LEU A 187 -5.72 14.34 15.24
CA LEU A 187 -6.50 14.53 16.46
C LEU A 187 -5.88 15.62 17.33
N THR A 188 -6.56 15.95 18.43
CA THR A 188 -6.06 16.92 19.41
C THR A 188 -4.78 16.38 20.06
N PRO A 189 -3.72 17.20 20.17
CA PRO A 189 -2.50 16.82 20.87
C PRO A 189 -2.76 16.29 22.28
N LEU A 190 -1.94 15.34 22.70
CA LEU A 190 -2.00 14.77 24.05
C LEU A 190 -1.53 15.81 25.08
N LEU A 191 -2.25 15.88 26.19
CA LEU A 191 -1.76 16.63 27.37
C LEU A 191 -0.46 15.99 27.86
N ASP A 192 0.42 16.81 28.46
CA ASP A 192 1.66 16.31 29.08
C ASP A 192 1.32 15.29 30.17
N SER A 193 1.77 14.05 29.96
CA SER A 193 1.41 12.92 30.79
C SER A 193 2.42 11.78 30.63
N LYS A 194 2.41 10.82 31.56
CA LYS A 194 3.17 9.55 31.42
C LYS A 194 2.92 8.91 30.04
N LYS A 195 1.67 8.98 29.55
CA LYS A 195 1.28 8.43 28.24
C LYS A 195 1.97 9.16 27.08
N LYS A 196 2.06 10.50 27.10
CA LYS A 196 2.75 11.29 26.06
C LYS A 196 4.22 10.90 25.98
N ARG A 197 4.90 10.77 27.13
CA ARG A 197 6.30 10.34 27.17
C ARG A 197 6.50 8.90 26.72
N LEU A 198 5.59 7.99 27.08
CA LEU A 198 5.66 6.61 26.65
C LEU A 198 5.57 6.49 25.11
N ILE A 199 4.62 7.19 24.48
CA ILE A 199 4.51 7.26 23.03
C ILE A 199 5.78 7.87 22.43
N ALA A 200 6.32 8.94 23.03
CA ALA A 200 7.56 9.56 22.55
C ALA A 200 8.75 8.60 22.58
N TYR A 201 8.91 7.81 23.63
CA TYR A 201 9.96 6.78 23.69
C TYR A 201 9.76 5.69 22.63
N HIS A 202 8.52 5.28 22.41
CA HIS A 202 8.17 4.31 21.38
C HIS A 202 8.57 4.80 19.98
N GLU A 203 8.11 5.98 19.58
CA GLU A 203 8.37 6.53 18.25
C GLU A 203 9.85 6.89 18.04
N VAL A 204 10.49 7.48 19.06
CA VAL A 204 11.94 7.74 19.00
C VAL A 204 12.73 6.44 18.95
N GLY A 205 12.26 5.38 19.61
CA GLY A 205 12.86 4.06 19.52
C GLY A 205 12.94 3.54 18.08
N HIS A 206 11.84 3.62 17.33
CA HIS A 206 11.82 3.29 15.90
C HIS A 206 12.75 4.19 15.09
N ALA A 207 12.64 5.51 15.27
CA ALA A 207 13.39 6.50 14.52
C ALA A 207 14.91 6.39 14.76
N LEU A 208 15.33 6.19 16.01
CA LEU A 208 16.75 6.09 16.38
C LEU A 208 17.37 4.80 15.83
N VAL A 209 16.69 3.65 16.02
CA VAL A 209 17.17 2.37 15.48
C VAL A 209 17.27 2.45 13.96
N SER A 210 16.25 3.00 13.28
CA SER A 210 16.26 3.18 11.82
C SER A 210 17.44 4.04 11.36
N THR A 211 17.68 5.18 12.03
CA THR A 211 18.74 6.12 11.63
C THR A 211 20.14 5.52 11.77
N MET A 212 20.33 4.57 12.68
CA MET A 212 21.60 3.88 12.91
C MET A 212 21.80 2.63 12.03
N LEU A 213 20.75 2.15 11.35
CA LEU A 213 20.82 0.98 10.48
C LEU A 213 21.21 1.36 9.04
N LYS A 214 22.08 0.54 8.43
CA LYS A 214 22.64 0.81 7.11
C LYS A 214 21.61 0.77 5.98
N HIS A 215 20.65 -0.15 6.07
CA HIS A 215 19.70 -0.43 5.00
C HIS A 215 18.31 0.15 5.26
N SER A 216 18.15 1.02 6.25
CA SER A 216 16.90 1.72 6.50
C SER A 216 16.70 2.89 5.55
N ASP A 217 15.43 3.21 5.31
CA ASP A 217 15.04 4.42 4.61
C ASP A 217 15.31 5.65 5.49
N PRO A 218 15.68 6.81 4.90
CA PRO A 218 15.87 8.04 5.67
C PRO A 218 14.60 8.45 6.40
N LEU A 219 14.73 8.84 7.66
CA LEU A 219 13.64 9.40 8.44
C LEU A 219 13.18 10.73 7.82
N ALA A 220 11.89 10.85 7.53
CA ALA A 220 11.25 12.09 7.10
C ALA A 220 10.86 12.96 8.30
N LYS A 221 10.17 12.36 9.28
CA LYS A 221 9.79 13.00 10.54
C LYS A 221 9.39 11.97 11.58
N VAL A 222 9.40 12.37 12.84
CA VAL A 222 8.79 11.65 13.96
C VAL A 222 7.83 12.59 14.69
N THR A 223 6.63 12.10 15.05
CA THR A 223 5.60 12.91 15.70
C THR A 223 4.84 12.11 16.75
N ILE A 224 4.39 12.80 17.79
CA ILE A 224 3.50 12.26 18.83
C ILE A 224 2.11 12.90 18.79
N ILE A 225 1.78 13.59 17.71
CA ILE A 225 0.43 14.07 17.45
C ILE A 225 -0.45 12.91 17.04
N PRO A 226 -1.51 12.57 17.79
CA PRO A 226 -2.31 11.41 17.52
C PRO A 226 -3.07 11.52 16.19
N ARG A 227 -3.33 10.36 15.57
CA ARG A 227 -4.14 10.25 14.35
C ARG A 227 -5.37 9.38 14.58
N SER A 228 -6.36 9.50 13.69
CA SER A 228 -7.53 8.63 13.70
C SER A 228 -7.13 7.16 13.53
N GLY A 229 -7.95 6.23 14.03
CA GLY A 229 -7.61 4.82 13.97
C GLY A 229 -6.76 4.31 15.15
N GLY A 230 -6.57 5.14 16.20
CA GLY A 230 -5.87 4.73 17.42
C GLY A 230 -4.35 4.88 17.38
N VAL A 231 -3.81 5.55 16.36
CA VAL A 231 -2.37 5.83 16.22
C VAL A 231 -2.01 6.96 17.16
N GLY A 232 -1.17 6.71 18.18
CA GLY A 232 -0.74 7.69 19.19
C GLY A 232 0.37 8.61 18.73
N GLY A 233 1.24 8.13 17.85
CA GLY A 233 2.35 8.81 17.20
C GLY A 233 2.79 7.99 16.00
N PHE A 234 3.77 8.47 15.24
CA PHE A 234 4.40 7.70 14.16
C PHE A 234 5.74 8.29 13.74
N ALA A 235 6.59 7.43 13.20
CA ALA A 235 7.78 7.80 12.44
C ALA A 235 7.53 7.54 10.96
N SER A 236 7.76 8.53 10.09
CA SER A 236 7.65 8.37 8.65
C SER A 236 9.01 8.38 7.98
N TYR A 237 9.14 7.62 6.89
CA TYR A 237 10.40 7.40 6.18
C TYR A 237 10.23 7.77 4.71
N LEU A 238 11.35 8.13 4.06
CA LEU A 238 11.41 8.42 2.64
C LEU A 238 11.95 7.18 1.91
N PRO A 239 11.10 6.41 1.23
CA PRO A 239 11.57 5.24 0.49
C PRO A 239 12.59 5.65 -0.57
N LYS A 240 13.67 4.89 -0.71
CA LYS A 240 14.65 5.07 -1.78
C LYS A 240 14.00 4.66 -3.12
N GLU A 241 14.24 5.45 -4.18
CA GLU A 241 13.63 5.25 -5.51
C GLU A 241 13.92 3.86 -6.08
N ASP A 242 15.16 3.42 -5.98
CA ASP A 242 15.61 2.11 -6.48
C ASP A 242 14.81 0.94 -5.91
N ARG A 243 14.19 1.10 -4.73
CA ARG A 243 13.41 0.06 -4.06
C ARG A 243 11.95 0.03 -4.48
N VAL A 244 11.43 1.15 -4.97
CA VAL A 244 10.02 1.25 -5.36
C VAL A 244 9.80 0.67 -6.76
N ASP A 245 10.74 0.89 -7.66
CA ASP A 245 10.61 0.49 -9.06
C ASP A 245 11.16 -0.94 -9.33
N ASP A 246 12.20 -1.39 -8.63
CA ASP A 246 12.82 -2.71 -8.86
C ASP A 246 12.24 -3.83 -7.98
N GLY A 247 11.57 -3.52 -6.88
CA GLY A 247 10.91 -4.51 -6.00
C GLY A 247 11.86 -5.53 -5.33
N LEU A 248 13.18 -5.39 -5.51
CA LEU A 248 14.18 -6.32 -4.97
C LEU A 248 14.64 -5.86 -3.58
N ILE A 249 14.34 -6.66 -2.57
CA ILE A 249 14.71 -6.42 -1.18
C ILE A 249 15.66 -7.52 -0.71
N SER A 250 16.83 -7.14 -0.23
CA SER A 250 17.83 -8.09 0.26
C SER A 250 17.48 -8.64 1.65
N TYR A 251 18.10 -9.77 2.01
CA TYR A 251 18.00 -10.34 3.36
C TYR A 251 18.38 -9.33 4.46
N ALA A 252 19.47 -8.57 4.25
CA ALA A 252 19.95 -7.58 5.22
C ALA A 252 18.94 -6.45 5.42
N GLU A 253 18.28 -5.99 4.36
CA GLU A 253 17.23 -4.99 4.43
C GLU A 253 15.99 -5.47 5.19
N LEU A 254 15.58 -6.72 4.98
CA LEU A 254 14.46 -7.30 5.72
C LEU A 254 14.78 -7.43 7.22
N ILE A 255 15.99 -7.84 7.56
CA ILE A 255 16.45 -7.89 8.97
C ILE A 255 16.50 -6.49 9.58
N ASP A 256 16.96 -5.48 8.85
CA ASP A 256 16.99 -4.11 9.34
C ASP A 256 15.56 -3.57 9.52
N ARG A 257 14.60 -3.89 8.64
CA ARG A 257 13.18 -3.56 8.82
C ARG A 257 12.57 -4.21 10.07
N ILE A 258 12.87 -5.49 10.31
CA ILE A 258 12.44 -6.20 11.52
C ILE A 258 13.05 -5.53 12.76
N THR A 259 14.34 -5.20 12.71
CA THR A 259 15.05 -4.56 13.83
C THR A 259 14.47 -3.19 14.16
N MET A 260 14.18 -2.37 13.14
CA MET A 260 13.53 -1.07 13.27
C MET A 260 12.13 -1.20 13.89
N ALA A 261 11.30 -2.14 13.39
CA ALA A 261 9.96 -2.36 13.91
C ALA A 261 9.94 -2.77 15.40
N LEU A 262 11.00 -3.39 15.89
CA LEU A 262 11.15 -3.75 17.31
C LEU A 262 11.71 -2.62 18.17
N GLY A 263 12.13 -1.50 17.58
CA GLY A 263 12.72 -0.37 18.25
C GLY A 263 11.82 0.27 19.30
N GLY A 264 10.53 0.48 18.97
CA GLY A 264 9.55 1.05 19.88
C GLY A 264 9.36 0.20 21.15
N ARG A 265 9.15 -1.11 20.97
CA ARG A 265 9.02 -2.06 22.07
C ARG A 265 10.28 -2.13 22.94
N ALA A 266 11.44 -2.12 22.32
CA ALA A 266 12.71 -2.15 23.04
C ALA A 266 12.93 -0.86 23.86
N ALA A 267 12.54 0.30 23.32
CA ALA A 267 12.61 1.57 24.05
C ALA A 267 11.70 1.57 25.28
N GLU A 268 10.44 1.10 25.14
CA GLU A 268 9.51 0.96 26.28
C GLU A 268 10.14 0.10 27.41
N GLU A 269 10.68 -1.08 27.06
CA GLU A 269 11.26 -2.01 28.05
C GLU A 269 12.48 -1.42 28.75
N ILE A 270 13.38 -0.77 28.01
CA ILE A 270 14.60 -0.17 28.58
C ILE A 270 14.26 0.94 29.56
N VAL A 271 13.21 1.72 29.29
CA VAL A 271 12.89 2.95 30.03
C VAL A 271 11.97 2.69 31.20
N PHE A 272 10.92 1.90 30.99
CA PHE A 272 9.85 1.69 31.96
C PHE A 272 9.91 0.32 32.65
N GLY A 273 10.73 -0.60 32.11
CA GLY A 273 10.83 -1.97 32.59
C GLY A 273 9.90 -2.95 31.89
N PRO A 274 10.14 -4.26 32.03
CA PRO A 274 9.40 -5.29 31.30
C PRO A 274 7.92 -5.38 31.69
N ASP A 275 7.56 -4.95 32.91
CA ASP A 275 6.19 -5.01 33.42
C ASP A 275 5.31 -3.84 32.95
N GLU A 276 5.92 -2.78 32.45
CA GLU A 276 5.24 -1.54 32.01
C GLU A 276 5.16 -1.42 30.47
N VAL A 277 5.60 -2.44 29.72
CA VAL A 277 5.47 -2.47 28.27
C VAL A 277 4.00 -2.56 27.85
N THR A 278 3.65 -1.87 26.76
CA THR A 278 2.25 -1.70 26.37
C THR A 278 1.86 -2.55 25.17
N GLN A 279 0.57 -2.60 24.91
CA GLN A 279 0.02 -3.20 23.68
C GLN A 279 0.24 -2.31 22.44
N GLY A 280 0.83 -1.10 22.57
CA GLY A 280 1.08 -0.17 21.48
C GLY A 280 1.87 -0.79 20.34
N ALA A 281 2.83 -1.67 20.66
CA ALA A 281 3.64 -2.38 19.67
C ALA A 281 2.94 -3.58 18.96
N ALA A 282 1.62 -3.78 19.13
CA ALA A 282 0.95 -4.95 18.55
C ALA A 282 1.07 -5.04 17.03
N ASN A 283 0.91 -3.92 16.33
CA ASN A 283 1.06 -3.85 14.88
C ASN A 283 2.49 -4.11 14.44
N ASP A 284 3.48 -3.59 15.16
CA ASP A 284 4.91 -3.80 14.87
C ASP A 284 5.28 -5.27 15.01
N ILE A 285 4.83 -5.92 16.09
CA ILE A 285 5.04 -7.34 16.32
C ILE A 285 4.37 -8.20 15.23
N GLN A 286 3.17 -7.82 14.80
CA GLN A 286 2.49 -8.51 13.69
C GLN A 286 3.28 -8.35 12.38
N GLN A 287 3.77 -7.15 12.09
CA GLN A 287 4.60 -6.89 10.92
C GLN A 287 5.91 -7.69 10.96
N VAL A 288 6.61 -7.72 12.09
CA VAL A 288 7.80 -8.54 12.31
C VAL A 288 7.54 -10.00 11.99
N THR A 289 6.46 -10.54 12.55
CA THR A 289 6.08 -11.95 12.31
C THR A 289 5.79 -12.22 10.84
N ASN A 290 5.07 -11.33 10.17
CA ASN A 290 4.73 -11.47 8.76
C ASN A 290 5.98 -11.41 7.87
N ILE A 291 6.89 -10.45 8.10
CA ILE A 291 8.13 -10.33 7.33
C ILE A 291 8.99 -11.58 7.54
N ALA A 292 9.23 -11.98 8.80
CA ALA A 292 10.05 -13.15 9.12
C ALA A 292 9.48 -14.43 8.50
N ARG A 293 8.15 -14.61 8.53
CA ARG A 293 7.49 -15.75 7.89
C ARG A 293 7.68 -15.73 6.37
N GLN A 294 7.46 -14.59 5.71
CA GLN A 294 7.67 -14.47 4.26
C GLN A 294 9.12 -14.72 3.84
N MET A 295 10.09 -14.27 4.63
CA MET A 295 11.51 -14.56 4.39
C MET A 295 11.77 -16.06 4.30
N ILE A 296 11.10 -16.85 5.15
CA ILE A 296 11.27 -18.30 5.23
C ILE A 296 10.44 -19.00 4.15
N THR A 297 9.12 -18.72 4.11
CA THR A 297 8.16 -19.55 3.35
C THR A 297 8.07 -19.17 1.89
N ARG A 298 8.35 -17.92 1.53
CA ARG A 298 8.20 -17.40 0.16
C ARG A 298 9.52 -17.07 -0.52
N PHE A 299 10.45 -16.47 0.21
CA PHE A 299 11.71 -16.00 -0.39
C PHE A 299 12.85 -17.01 -0.26
N GLY A 300 12.64 -18.11 0.50
CA GLY A 300 13.68 -19.13 0.72
C GLY A 300 14.93 -18.56 1.41
N MET A 301 14.79 -17.52 2.21
CA MET A 301 15.87 -16.81 2.90
C MET A 301 16.16 -17.43 4.27
N SER A 302 16.26 -18.75 4.34
CA SER A 302 16.57 -19.49 5.56
C SER A 302 17.34 -20.78 5.27
N GLU A 303 17.88 -21.39 6.32
CA GLU A 303 18.58 -22.67 6.27
C GLU A 303 17.65 -23.86 5.92
N LEU A 304 16.33 -23.64 5.94
CA LEU A 304 15.35 -24.67 5.58
C LEU A 304 15.31 -24.97 4.07
N GLY A 305 15.98 -24.14 3.25
CA GLY A 305 16.15 -24.35 1.82
C GLY A 305 15.60 -23.22 0.96
N SER A 306 16.08 -23.17 -0.29
CA SER A 306 15.69 -22.15 -1.28
C SER A 306 14.51 -22.66 -2.13
N PHE A 307 13.38 -22.96 -1.49
CA PHE A 307 12.15 -23.36 -2.17
C PHE A 307 10.93 -22.68 -1.50
N ALA A 308 9.91 -22.39 -2.29
CA ALA A 308 8.67 -21.79 -1.79
C ALA A 308 7.82 -22.85 -1.08
N MET A 309 7.43 -22.56 0.16
CA MET A 309 6.59 -23.44 0.99
C MET A 309 5.13 -22.98 1.00
N GLU A 310 4.87 -21.75 0.57
CA GLU A 310 3.53 -21.18 0.46
C GLU A 310 3.39 -20.54 -0.92
N ALA A 311 2.28 -20.84 -1.60
CA ALA A 311 1.92 -20.16 -2.84
C ALA A 311 1.56 -18.68 -2.57
N PRO A 312 1.74 -17.76 -3.53
CA PRO A 312 1.24 -16.41 -3.41
C PRO A 312 -0.27 -16.46 -3.13
N SER A 313 -0.73 -15.77 -2.10
CA SER A 313 -2.15 -15.69 -1.77
C SER A 313 -2.89 -14.82 -2.81
N SER A 314 -3.08 -15.33 -4.02
CA SER A 314 -3.93 -14.72 -5.05
C SER A 314 -5.43 -14.81 -4.72
N ALA A 315 -5.79 -15.49 -3.64
CA ALA A 315 -7.18 -15.83 -3.29
C ALA A 315 -7.84 -14.94 -2.22
N VAL A 316 -7.19 -13.86 -1.77
CA VAL A 316 -7.73 -12.98 -0.72
C VAL A 316 -9.07 -12.33 -1.11
N PHE A 317 -9.39 -12.24 -2.41
CA PHE A 317 -10.63 -11.65 -2.90
C PHE A 317 -11.79 -12.63 -3.13
N LEU A 318 -11.59 -13.94 -3.04
CA LEU A 318 -12.64 -14.90 -3.36
C LEU A 318 -13.61 -15.23 -2.22
N GLY A 319 -13.49 -14.58 -1.05
CA GLY A 319 -14.39 -14.85 0.08
C GLY A 319 -14.39 -16.33 0.53
N ARG A 320 -13.46 -17.13 0.05
CA ARG A 320 -13.17 -18.44 0.62
C ARG A 320 -12.40 -18.18 1.90
N SER A 321 -13.17 -18.23 2.98
CA SER A 321 -12.69 -18.13 4.34
C SER A 321 -11.43 -18.95 4.55
N ASP A 322 -10.51 -18.41 5.34
CA ASP A 322 -9.28 -19.01 5.91
C ASP A 322 -9.44 -20.44 6.46
N LEU A 323 -10.65 -20.95 6.51
CA LEU A 323 -11.01 -22.25 7.08
C LEU A 323 -10.55 -23.46 6.25
N MET A 324 -9.96 -23.26 5.04
CA MET A 324 -9.47 -24.36 4.19
C MET A 324 -8.08 -24.13 3.59
N GLN A 325 -7.32 -23.13 4.02
CA GLN A 325 -5.90 -23.06 3.68
C GLN A 325 -5.16 -24.12 4.51
N ARG A 326 -5.20 -25.38 4.04
CA ARG A 326 -4.27 -26.38 4.52
C ARG A 326 -2.88 -25.90 4.18
N SER A 327 -2.03 -25.78 5.21
CA SER A 327 -0.60 -25.58 5.00
C SER A 327 -0.11 -26.63 4.00
N GLU A 328 0.58 -26.21 2.95
CA GLU A 328 1.13 -27.11 1.91
C GLU A 328 2.33 -27.92 2.45
N TYR A 329 2.66 -27.78 3.73
CA TYR A 329 3.79 -28.41 4.41
C TYR A 329 3.37 -29.21 5.64
N SER A 330 4.21 -30.15 6.04
CA SER A 330 3.99 -31.04 7.19
C SER A 330 4.03 -30.31 8.53
N GLU A 331 3.41 -30.87 9.58
CA GLU A 331 3.49 -30.36 10.95
C GLU A 331 4.94 -30.19 11.45
N GLU A 332 5.85 -31.10 11.07
CA GLU A 332 7.25 -30.99 11.40
C GLU A 332 7.89 -29.74 10.75
N MET A 333 7.54 -29.47 9.51
CA MET A 333 8.02 -28.27 8.80
C MET A 333 7.40 -27.00 9.43
N ALA A 334 6.13 -27.03 9.80
CA ALA A 334 5.46 -25.92 10.51
C ALA A 334 6.23 -25.56 11.79
N ALA A 335 6.59 -26.54 12.60
CA ALA A 335 7.35 -26.35 13.83
C ALA A 335 8.74 -25.72 13.56
N LYS A 336 9.44 -26.15 12.49
CA LYS A 336 10.73 -25.56 12.07
C LYS A 336 10.58 -24.12 11.60
N ILE A 337 9.51 -23.81 10.85
CA ILE A 337 9.20 -22.45 10.43
C ILE A 337 8.95 -21.55 11.66
N ASP A 338 8.11 -21.98 12.59
CA ASP A 338 7.80 -21.22 13.80
C ASP A 338 9.03 -20.99 14.68
N GLN A 339 9.89 -22.00 14.80
CA GLN A 339 11.17 -21.86 15.50
C GLN A 339 12.04 -20.80 14.83
N ARG A 340 12.17 -20.83 13.49
CA ARG A 340 13.01 -19.89 12.75
C ARG A 340 12.48 -18.46 12.78
N VAL A 341 11.15 -18.28 12.68
CA VAL A 341 10.50 -16.97 12.87
C VAL A 341 10.86 -16.38 14.23
N ARG A 342 10.76 -17.18 15.29
CA ARG A 342 11.14 -16.78 16.66
C ARG A 342 12.61 -16.37 16.74
N GLU A 343 13.53 -17.15 16.17
CA GLU A 343 14.97 -16.85 16.18
C GLU A 343 15.29 -15.53 15.50
N ILE A 344 14.70 -15.27 14.32
CA ILE A 344 14.86 -14.00 13.59
C ILE A 344 14.36 -12.84 14.47
N ALA A 345 13.14 -12.95 15.02
CA ALA A 345 12.54 -11.89 15.83
C ALA A 345 13.35 -11.62 17.11
N VAL A 346 13.78 -12.66 17.83
CA VAL A 346 14.58 -12.53 19.05
C VAL A 346 15.95 -11.91 18.76
N THR A 347 16.64 -12.34 17.71
CA THR A 347 17.95 -11.80 17.32
C THR A 347 17.84 -10.31 16.96
N ALA A 348 16.84 -9.94 16.17
CA ALA A 348 16.58 -8.54 15.83
C ALA A 348 16.21 -7.69 17.05
N TYR A 349 15.41 -8.25 17.98
CA TYR A 349 15.07 -7.59 19.23
C TYR A 349 16.30 -7.30 20.11
N ILE A 350 17.17 -8.29 20.28
CA ILE A 350 18.42 -8.13 21.02
C ILE A 350 19.28 -7.04 20.39
N LYS A 351 19.38 -7.00 19.06
CA LYS A 351 20.10 -5.96 18.30
C LYS A 351 19.51 -4.58 18.56
N ALA A 352 18.20 -4.40 18.41
CA ALA A 352 17.52 -3.13 18.65
C ALA A 352 17.71 -2.65 20.11
N ARG A 353 17.55 -3.57 21.06
CA ARG A 353 17.72 -3.28 22.50
C ARG A 353 19.15 -2.88 22.84
N SER A 354 20.19 -3.54 22.30
CA SER A 354 21.58 -3.13 22.50
C SER A 354 21.83 -1.74 21.96
N MET A 355 21.41 -1.45 20.71
CA MET A 355 21.57 -0.15 20.08
C MET A 355 20.98 0.98 20.93
N LEU A 356 19.77 0.80 21.46
CA LEU A 356 19.10 1.80 22.30
C LEU A 356 19.73 1.91 23.69
N LYS A 357 20.16 0.80 24.29
CA LYS A 357 20.81 0.79 25.61
C LYS A 357 22.15 1.52 25.57
N ASP A 358 22.94 1.27 24.53
CA ASP A 358 24.26 1.87 24.35
C ASP A 358 24.17 3.38 24.07
N ASN A 359 23.02 3.84 23.57
CA ASN A 359 22.73 5.24 23.23
C ASN A 359 21.62 5.85 24.11
N ARG A 360 21.51 5.42 25.37
CA ARG A 360 20.42 5.83 26.26
C ARG A 360 20.33 7.35 26.47
N SER A 361 21.43 8.06 26.63
CA SER A 361 21.44 9.51 26.80
C SER A 361 20.92 10.25 25.55
N LEU A 362 21.25 9.74 24.38
CA LEU A 362 20.73 10.27 23.10
C LEU A 362 19.22 10.01 22.99
N LEU A 363 18.76 8.82 23.33
CA LEU A 363 17.33 8.47 23.35
C LEU A 363 16.55 9.45 24.23
N ASP A 364 17.02 9.70 25.46
CA ASP A 364 16.37 10.62 26.41
C ASP A 364 16.34 12.07 25.86
N ARG A 365 17.44 12.55 25.27
CA ARG A 365 17.51 13.90 24.66
C ARG A 365 16.53 14.07 23.49
N LEU A 366 16.43 13.06 22.60
CA LEU A 366 15.49 13.08 21.48
C LEU A 366 14.04 13.06 21.94
N VAL A 367 13.75 12.28 23.00
CA VAL A 367 12.41 12.24 23.59
C VAL A 367 12.02 13.57 24.22
N ASP A 368 12.92 14.20 25.00
CA ASP A 368 12.64 15.51 25.57
C ASP A 368 12.36 16.54 24.47
N ARG A 369 13.15 16.52 23.38
CA ARG A 369 12.94 17.39 22.23
C ARG A 369 11.61 17.13 21.53
N LEU A 370 11.23 15.85 21.37
CA LEU A 370 9.96 15.44 20.75
C LEU A 370 8.75 15.82 21.62
N VAL A 371 8.86 15.69 22.93
CA VAL A 371 7.78 16.10 23.86
C VAL A 371 7.56 17.62 23.82
N GLU A 372 8.63 18.41 23.67
CA GLU A 372 8.58 19.87 23.54
C GLU A 372 7.96 20.34 22.20
N LYS A 373 8.44 19.78 21.08
CA LYS A 373 8.03 20.21 19.73
C LYS A 373 6.83 19.45 19.16
N GLU A 374 6.49 18.30 19.72
CA GLU A 374 5.49 17.34 19.26
C GLU A 374 5.78 16.71 17.88
N THR A 375 6.66 17.32 17.09
CA THR A 375 7.16 16.81 15.81
C THR A 375 8.60 17.26 15.62
N ILE A 376 9.47 16.33 15.19
CA ILE A 376 10.85 16.60 14.78
C ILE A 376 10.98 16.12 13.33
N ASP A 377 11.51 16.98 12.45
CA ASP A 377 11.83 16.59 11.08
C ASP A 377 13.09 15.71 11.02
N GLY A 378 13.24 14.99 9.89
CA GLY A 378 14.33 14.02 9.76
C GLY A 378 15.72 14.65 9.70
N GLU A 379 15.86 15.90 9.26
CA GLU A 379 17.15 16.60 9.21
C GLU A 379 17.59 17.01 10.62
N GLU A 380 16.70 17.63 11.39
CA GLU A 380 16.95 17.97 12.81
C GLU A 380 17.26 16.71 13.61
N PHE A 381 16.49 15.62 13.40
CA PHE A 381 16.71 14.35 14.08
C PHE A 381 18.10 13.78 13.79
N ARG A 382 18.48 13.68 12.51
CA ARG A 382 19.81 13.21 12.10
C ARG A 382 20.92 14.12 12.60
N GLY A 383 20.70 15.44 12.62
CA GLY A 383 21.65 16.41 13.18
C GLY A 383 21.96 16.12 14.64
N ILE A 384 20.94 15.87 15.46
CA ILE A 384 21.12 15.50 16.89
C ILE A 384 21.83 14.15 17.01
N VAL A 385 21.44 13.14 16.20
CA VAL A 385 22.06 11.80 16.27
C VAL A 385 23.55 11.85 15.91
N SER A 386 23.93 12.63 14.89
CA SER A 386 25.32 12.75 14.42
C SER A 386 26.28 13.39 15.44
N GLU A 387 25.76 14.08 16.45
CA GLU A 387 26.56 14.59 17.56
C GLU A 387 27.05 13.47 18.52
N TYR A 388 26.41 12.30 18.48
CA TYR A 388 26.67 11.20 19.42
C TYR A 388 27.19 9.93 18.76
N VAL A 389 26.82 9.69 17.49
CA VAL A 389 27.11 8.45 16.77
C VAL A 389 27.51 8.75 15.34
N ASP A 390 28.56 8.07 14.86
CA ASP A 390 28.89 8.07 13.44
C ASP A 390 27.77 7.38 12.64
N LEU A 391 27.07 8.15 11.83
CA LEU A 391 26.00 7.63 10.99
C LEU A 391 26.55 6.79 9.82
N PRO A 392 25.91 5.69 9.46
CA PRO A 392 26.26 4.97 8.24
C PRO A 392 26.20 5.95 7.06
N SER A 393 27.28 5.98 6.26
CA SER A 393 27.26 6.76 5.01
C SER A 393 26.05 6.31 4.19
N ALA A 394 25.17 7.25 3.82
CA ALA A 394 24.08 6.96 2.92
C ALA A 394 24.68 6.27 1.69
N ALA A 395 24.31 5.01 1.44
CA ALA A 395 24.70 4.34 0.22
C ALA A 395 24.14 5.18 -0.94
N SER A 396 25.06 5.81 -1.68
CA SER A 396 24.82 6.64 -2.88
C SER A 396 24.10 5.84 -3.94
#